data_0f6e7160b6fdd79f4cc4437a3c579fd8
#
_entry.id   0f6e7160b6fdd79f4cc4437a3c579fd8
#
_cell.length_a   1.000
_cell.length_b   1.000
_cell.length_c   1.000
_cell.angle_alpha   90.00
_cell.angle_beta   90.00
_cell.angle_gamma   90.00
#
_symmetry.space_group_name_H-M   'P 1'
#
loop_
_entity.id
_entity.type
_entity.pdbx_description
1 polymer ?
#
loop_
_entity_poly.entity_id
_entity_poly.type
_entity_poly.pdbx_seq_one_letter_code
_entity_poly.pdbx_strand_id
1 'polypeptide(L)'
;MISFTRPNWYVTSIAFLVPNILDQDDRHLSNIAIKISGGWESFYPLYDNGRSLFYEDTAEMVMQAIADPAAYATGFGYAGTYWDYVREIAHERGGLKGLIDLDISRDEIAGILREAGFVGYRFDGALEWITKAMQMIRELE
;
A
#
# COMPACT_ATOMS: atom_id res chain seq x y z
N MET A 1 26.62 3.59 19.61
CA MET A 1 25.68 4.67 19.23
C MET A 1 25.31 4.43 17.78
N ILE A 2 24.10 3.91 17.52
CA ILE A 2 23.62 3.66 16.16
C ILE A 2 23.21 5.02 15.60
N SER A 3 24.04 5.56 14.72
CA SER A 3 23.68 6.75 13.95
C SER A 3 22.64 6.34 12.93
N PHE A 4 21.38 6.67 13.18
CA PHE A 4 20.36 6.65 12.15
C PHE A 4 20.68 7.78 11.15
N THR A 5 21.59 7.48 10.22
CA THR A 5 21.70 8.28 9.02
C THR A 5 20.33 8.29 8.35
N ARG A 6 19.86 9.47 7.96
CA ARG A 6 18.55 9.80 7.38
C ARG A 6 17.81 8.59 6.84
N PRO A 7 16.59 8.29 7.28
CA PRO A 7 15.85 7.15 6.80
C PRO A 7 15.90 7.15 5.26
N ASN A 8 16.13 5.98 4.68
CA ASN A 8 16.04 5.84 3.23
C ASN A 8 14.57 6.01 2.85
N TRP A 9 14.17 7.26 2.64
CA TRP A 9 12.79 7.66 2.36
C TRP A 9 12.17 6.88 1.21
N TYR A 10 12.99 6.49 0.22
CA TYR A 10 12.51 5.66 -0.88
C TYR A 10 11.94 4.33 -0.40
N VAL A 11 12.70 3.61 0.42
CA VAL A 11 12.29 2.29 0.93
C VAL A 11 11.13 2.41 1.92
N THR A 12 11.19 3.39 2.82
CA THR A 12 10.10 3.66 3.77
C THR A 12 8.81 4.00 3.03
N SER A 13 8.89 4.83 1.99
CA SER A 13 7.73 5.22 1.20
C SER A 13 7.10 4.02 0.49
N ILE A 14 7.90 3.16 -0.14
CA ILE A 14 7.38 1.93 -0.78
C ILE A 14 6.72 1.01 0.24
N ALA A 15 7.29 0.89 1.44
CA ALA A 15 6.74 0.05 2.50
C ALA A 15 5.32 0.46 2.96
N PHE A 16 4.91 1.70 2.69
CA PHE A 16 3.55 2.19 2.98
C PHE A 16 2.69 2.31 1.72
N LEU A 17 3.25 2.72 0.59
CA LEU A 17 2.50 2.91 -0.65
C LEU A 17 1.98 1.58 -1.22
N VAL A 18 2.81 0.55 -1.26
CA VAL A 18 2.41 -0.75 -1.82
C VAL A 18 1.29 -1.41 -1.00
N PRO A 19 1.37 -1.52 0.34
CA PRO A 19 0.25 -2.01 1.14
C PRO A 19 -1.04 -1.20 0.97
N ASN A 20 -0.93 0.12 0.80
CA ASN A 20 -2.09 0.96 0.55
C ASN A 20 -2.77 0.62 -0.79
N ILE A 21 -1.99 0.49 -1.87
CA ILE A 21 -2.51 0.13 -3.20
C ILE A 21 -3.13 -1.27 -3.20
N LEU A 22 -2.55 -2.20 -2.44
CA LEU A 22 -2.98 -3.60 -2.39
C LEU A 22 -4.00 -3.88 -1.28
N ASP A 23 -4.50 -2.87 -0.59
CA ASP A 23 -5.44 -3.05 0.53
C ASP A 23 -4.94 -4.13 1.49
N GLN A 24 -3.72 -3.98 1.97
CA GLN A 24 -3.15 -4.95 2.90
C GLN A 24 -3.44 -4.56 4.34
N ASP A 25 -4.44 -5.19 4.95
CA ASP A 25 -4.92 -4.90 6.30
C ASP A 25 -4.07 -5.52 7.41
N ASP A 26 -3.22 -6.49 7.08
CA ASP A 26 -2.40 -7.23 8.04
C ASP A 26 -0.93 -6.80 8.06
N ARG A 27 -0.63 -5.58 7.67
CA ARG A 27 0.73 -5.03 7.77
C ARG A 27 1.00 -4.55 9.20
N HIS A 28 1.83 -5.29 9.91
CA HIS A 28 2.30 -4.97 11.25
C HIS A 28 3.81 -5.13 11.36
N LEU A 29 4.41 -4.73 12.49
CA LEU A 29 5.87 -4.72 12.64
C LEU A 29 6.53 -6.09 12.46
N SER A 30 5.82 -7.18 12.70
CA SER A 30 6.35 -8.54 12.46
C SER A 30 6.43 -8.89 10.96
N ASN A 31 5.76 -8.14 10.08
CA ASN A 31 5.76 -8.29 8.63
C ASN A 31 6.73 -7.30 7.95
N ILE A 32 7.56 -6.65 8.74
CA ILE A 32 8.59 -5.72 8.26
C ILE A 32 9.93 -6.20 8.83
N ALA A 33 10.91 -6.40 7.96
CA ALA A 33 12.23 -6.83 8.37
C ALA A 33 13.33 -5.92 7.81
N ILE A 34 14.42 -5.81 8.56
CA ILE A 34 15.63 -5.10 8.13
C ILE A 34 16.71 -6.15 7.88
N LYS A 35 17.30 -6.09 6.70
CA LYS A 35 18.46 -6.90 6.34
C LYS A 35 19.73 -6.13 6.67
N ILE A 36 20.62 -6.77 7.43
CA ILE A 36 21.95 -6.24 7.74
C ILE A 36 22.97 -7.06 6.94
N SER A 37 23.75 -6.41 6.10
CA SER A 37 24.78 -7.05 5.30
C SER A 37 25.97 -6.13 5.12
N GLY A 38 27.17 -6.58 5.52
CA GLY A 38 28.41 -5.81 5.34
C GLY A 38 28.42 -4.44 6.04
N GLY A 39 27.69 -4.29 7.16
CA GLY A 39 27.54 -3.02 7.88
C GLY A 39 26.49 -2.06 7.28
N TRP A 40 25.75 -2.48 6.25
CA TRP A 40 24.66 -1.73 5.66
C TRP A 40 23.32 -2.29 6.09
N GLU A 41 22.38 -1.40 6.39
CA GLU A 41 21.00 -1.72 6.70
C GLU A 41 20.12 -1.43 5.49
N SER A 42 19.26 -2.37 5.14
CA SER A 42 18.24 -2.20 4.11
C SER A 42 16.95 -2.88 4.53
N PHE A 43 15.83 -2.40 4.04
CA PHE A 43 14.59 -3.15 4.21
C PHE A 43 14.66 -4.49 3.48
N TYR A 44 14.16 -5.51 4.13
CA TYR A 44 13.89 -6.79 3.47
C TYR A 44 12.70 -6.59 2.50
N PRO A 45 12.67 -7.29 1.36
CA PRO A 45 11.49 -7.25 0.49
C PRO A 45 10.20 -7.50 1.28
N LEU A 46 9.14 -6.79 0.92
CA LEU A 46 7.83 -6.97 1.55
C LEU A 46 7.38 -8.42 1.38
N TYR A 47 6.96 -9.04 2.45
CA TYR A 47 6.48 -10.40 2.50
C TYR A 47 5.16 -10.47 3.26
N ASP A 48 4.52 -11.65 3.24
CA ASP A 48 3.25 -11.90 3.90
C ASP A 48 2.15 -10.96 3.40
N ASN A 49 1.88 -11.02 2.08
CA ASN A 49 0.82 -10.26 1.42
C ASN A 49 -0.46 -11.08 1.22
N GLY A 50 -0.63 -12.17 1.98
CA GLY A 50 -1.75 -13.11 1.80
C GLY A 50 -3.11 -12.52 2.13
N ARG A 51 -3.17 -11.44 2.92
CA ARG A 51 -4.40 -10.74 3.29
C ARG A 51 -4.58 -9.44 2.52
N SER A 52 -4.24 -9.44 1.25
CA SER A 52 -4.42 -8.27 0.37
C SER A 52 -5.71 -8.37 -0.42
N LEU A 53 -6.19 -7.23 -0.87
CA LEU A 53 -7.32 -7.08 -1.79
C LEU A 53 -8.58 -7.80 -1.30
N PHE A 54 -8.99 -7.47 -0.08
CA PHE A 54 -10.25 -7.96 0.50
C PHE A 54 -10.33 -9.48 0.66
N TYR A 55 -9.25 -10.10 1.10
CA TYR A 55 -9.11 -11.57 1.18
C TYR A 55 -10.23 -12.24 1.98
N GLU A 56 -10.60 -11.69 3.13
CA GLU A 56 -11.64 -12.22 4.03
C GLU A 56 -12.88 -11.33 4.13
N ASP A 57 -12.93 -10.22 3.39
CA ASP A 57 -13.98 -9.24 3.50
C ASP A 57 -15.28 -9.69 2.84
N THR A 58 -16.39 -9.34 3.45
CA THR A 58 -17.71 -9.48 2.85
C THR A 58 -17.95 -8.41 1.77
N ALA A 59 -18.92 -8.64 0.90
CA ALA A 59 -19.29 -7.66 -0.12
C ALA A 59 -19.65 -6.28 0.48
N GLU A 60 -20.28 -6.26 1.65
CA GLU A 60 -20.63 -5.03 2.36
C GLU A 60 -19.37 -4.29 2.85
N MET A 61 -18.40 -4.99 3.44
CA MET A 61 -17.14 -4.41 3.89
C MET A 61 -16.34 -3.83 2.71
N VAL A 62 -16.28 -4.56 1.60
CA VAL A 62 -15.65 -4.08 0.36
C VAL A 62 -16.31 -2.79 -0.13
N MET A 63 -17.64 -2.75 -0.18
CA MET A 63 -18.36 -1.55 -0.61
C MET A 63 -18.11 -0.35 0.32
N GLN A 64 -18.04 -0.57 1.63
CA GLN A 64 -17.70 0.49 2.60
C GLN A 64 -16.28 1.01 2.39
N ALA A 65 -15.30 0.11 2.21
CA ALA A 65 -13.90 0.49 1.99
C ALA A 65 -13.73 1.31 0.71
N ILE A 66 -14.31 0.89 -0.41
CA ILE A 66 -14.22 1.63 -1.68
C ILE A 66 -15.02 2.93 -1.71
N ALA A 67 -16.03 3.07 -0.83
CA ALA A 67 -16.80 4.32 -0.72
C ALA A 67 -15.95 5.45 -0.11
N ASP A 68 -15.10 5.14 0.86
CA ASP A 68 -14.18 6.11 1.49
C ASP A 68 -12.81 5.47 1.77
N PRO A 69 -11.97 5.29 0.75
CA PRO A 69 -10.64 4.68 0.92
C PRO A 69 -9.75 5.45 1.89
N ALA A 70 -9.93 6.76 2.00
CA ALA A 70 -9.14 7.61 2.89
C ALA A 70 -9.41 7.34 4.38
N ALA A 71 -10.58 6.82 4.71
CA ALA A 71 -10.95 6.47 6.07
C ALA A 71 -10.59 5.02 6.46
N TYR A 72 -10.05 4.23 5.54
CA TYR A 72 -9.74 2.82 5.80
C TYR A 72 -8.65 2.68 6.86
N ALA A 73 -8.90 1.85 7.87
CA ALA A 73 -7.98 1.67 8.99
C ALA A 73 -6.73 0.87 8.60
N THR A 74 -5.63 1.13 9.30
CA THR A 74 -4.37 0.39 9.12
C THR A 74 -4.26 -0.77 10.09
N GLY A 75 -3.50 -1.82 9.71
CA GLY A 75 -3.09 -2.89 10.60
C GLY A 75 -1.93 -2.53 11.55
N PHE A 76 -1.40 -1.30 11.53
CA PHE A 76 -0.25 -0.91 12.35
C PHE A 76 -0.55 -0.62 13.82
N GLY A 77 -1.81 -0.61 14.22
CA GLY A 77 -2.21 -0.30 15.60
C GLY A 77 -2.06 1.16 16.00
N TYR A 78 -1.82 2.07 15.06
CA TYR A 78 -1.81 3.51 15.26
C TYR A 78 -3.18 4.12 15.01
N ALA A 79 -3.43 5.30 15.55
CA ALA A 79 -4.69 6.03 15.38
C ALA A 79 -4.81 6.74 14.01
N GLY A 80 -4.33 6.11 12.95
CA GLY A 80 -4.33 6.68 11.60
C GLY A 80 -4.75 5.68 10.54
N THR A 81 -4.97 6.17 9.34
CA THR A 81 -5.22 5.37 8.14
C THR A 81 -3.93 5.24 7.32
N TYR A 82 -3.90 4.32 6.35
CA TYR A 82 -2.80 4.28 5.38
C TYR A 82 -2.62 5.63 4.67
N TRP A 83 -3.70 6.34 4.41
CA TRP A 83 -3.66 7.64 3.76
C TRP A 83 -3.03 8.72 4.61
N ASP A 84 -3.19 8.67 5.92
CA ASP A 84 -2.51 9.61 6.82
C ASP A 84 -1.00 9.47 6.70
N TYR A 85 -0.48 8.23 6.66
CA TYR A 85 0.95 7.98 6.45
C TYR A 85 1.42 8.37 5.05
N VAL A 86 0.65 8.07 4.01
CA VAL A 86 0.99 8.45 2.64
C VAL A 86 1.08 9.96 2.49
N ARG A 87 0.15 10.72 3.09
CA ARG A 87 0.18 12.19 3.11
C ARG A 87 1.37 12.74 3.89
N GLU A 88 1.68 12.14 5.04
CA GLU A 88 2.85 12.52 5.83
C GLU A 88 4.14 12.32 5.04
N ILE A 89 4.31 11.16 4.39
CA ILE A 89 5.45 10.88 3.52
C ILE A 89 5.53 11.88 2.37
N ALA A 90 4.42 12.19 1.72
CA ALA A 90 4.36 13.17 0.64
C ALA A 90 4.77 14.56 1.14
N HIS A 91 4.29 14.97 2.32
CA HIS A 91 4.66 16.25 2.94
C HIS A 91 6.16 16.32 3.24
N GLU A 92 6.70 15.32 3.91
CA GLU A 92 8.12 15.25 4.30
C GLU A 92 9.08 15.23 3.11
N ARG A 93 8.67 14.64 2.00
CA ARG A 93 9.47 14.56 0.77
C ARG A 93 9.30 15.74 -0.18
N GLY A 94 8.23 16.50 -0.04
CA GLY A 94 7.82 17.48 -1.05
C GLY A 94 7.19 16.84 -2.29
N GLY A 95 6.45 15.74 -2.12
CA GLY A 95 5.73 15.00 -3.14
C GLY A 95 6.15 13.53 -3.30
N LEU A 96 5.38 12.78 -4.04
CA LEU A 96 5.59 11.33 -4.28
C LEU A 96 6.16 11.01 -5.67
N LYS A 97 6.38 12.01 -6.50
CA LYS A 97 6.84 11.84 -7.88
C LYS A 97 8.10 10.98 -7.98
N GLY A 98 8.07 10.00 -8.87
CA GLY A 98 9.21 9.11 -9.14
C GLY A 98 9.44 8.01 -8.11
N LEU A 99 8.54 7.84 -7.11
CA LEU A 99 8.63 6.72 -6.16
C LEU A 99 8.10 5.42 -6.72
N ILE A 100 7.00 5.47 -7.44
CA ILE A 100 6.33 4.33 -8.05
C ILE A 100 5.96 4.72 -9.47
N ASP A 101 6.14 3.79 -10.40
CA ASP A 101 5.57 3.90 -11.73
C ASP A 101 4.10 3.48 -11.64
N LEU A 102 3.21 4.46 -11.81
CA LEU A 102 1.76 4.26 -11.80
C LEU A 102 1.17 4.29 -13.22
N ASP A 103 2.01 4.15 -14.25
CA ASP A 103 1.57 4.13 -15.65
C ASP A 103 1.03 2.74 -16.06
N ILE A 104 0.00 2.32 -15.35
CA ILE A 104 -0.78 1.11 -15.66
C ILE A 104 -2.24 1.50 -15.81
N SER A 105 -2.85 1.02 -16.88
CA SER A 105 -4.26 1.29 -17.18
C SER A 105 -5.19 0.42 -16.34
N ARG A 106 -6.45 0.89 -16.20
CA ARG A 106 -7.50 0.11 -15.54
C ARG A 106 -7.72 -1.25 -16.20
N ASP A 107 -7.61 -1.32 -17.54
CA ASP A 107 -7.79 -2.57 -18.28
C ASP A 107 -6.67 -3.57 -18.02
N GLU A 108 -5.45 -3.10 -17.89
CA GLU A 108 -4.30 -3.95 -17.52
C GLU A 108 -4.45 -4.48 -16.09
N ILE A 109 -4.86 -3.63 -15.14
CA ILE A 109 -5.17 -4.07 -13.76
C ILE A 109 -6.27 -5.14 -13.79
N ALA A 110 -7.35 -4.91 -14.54
CA ALA A 110 -8.43 -5.88 -14.68
C ALA A 110 -7.95 -7.21 -15.29
N GLY A 111 -7.05 -7.17 -16.26
CA GLY A 111 -6.41 -8.36 -16.83
C GLY A 111 -5.65 -9.17 -15.78
N ILE A 112 -4.79 -8.50 -15.02
CA ILE A 112 -3.99 -9.12 -13.94
C ILE A 112 -4.89 -9.76 -12.87
N LEU A 113 -5.93 -9.05 -12.44
CA LEU A 113 -6.86 -9.56 -11.44
C LEU A 113 -7.61 -10.81 -11.92
N ARG A 114 -8.04 -10.86 -13.20
CA ARG A 114 -8.67 -12.05 -13.80
C ARG A 114 -7.71 -13.23 -13.85
N GLU A 115 -6.48 -13.02 -14.29
CA GLU A 115 -5.44 -14.05 -14.32
C GLU A 115 -5.12 -14.57 -12.93
N ALA A 116 -5.17 -13.71 -11.91
CA ALA A 116 -5.01 -14.09 -10.51
C ALA A 116 -6.24 -14.79 -9.90
N GLY A 117 -7.33 -14.95 -10.67
CA GLY A 117 -8.52 -15.68 -10.24
C GLY A 117 -9.53 -14.86 -9.45
N PHE A 118 -9.43 -13.53 -9.46
CA PHE A 118 -10.46 -12.68 -8.83
C PHE A 118 -11.76 -12.72 -9.61
N VAL A 119 -12.87 -12.89 -8.90
CA VAL A 119 -14.22 -12.97 -9.46
C VAL A 119 -15.25 -12.26 -8.59
N GLY A 120 -16.38 -11.89 -9.18
CA GLY A 120 -17.52 -11.29 -8.47
C GLY A 120 -17.15 -10.00 -7.75
N TYR A 121 -17.76 -9.77 -6.59
CA TYR A 121 -17.56 -8.54 -5.82
C TYR A 121 -16.11 -8.28 -5.40
N ARG A 122 -15.30 -9.33 -5.24
CA ARG A 122 -13.87 -9.18 -4.93
C ARG A 122 -13.09 -8.65 -6.13
N PHE A 123 -13.45 -9.07 -7.34
CA PHE A 123 -12.86 -8.51 -8.55
C PHE A 123 -13.22 -7.03 -8.70
N ASP A 124 -14.51 -6.71 -8.60
CA ASP A 124 -14.99 -5.34 -8.75
C ASP A 124 -14.40 -4.42 -7.67
N GLY A 125 -14.38 -4.89 -6.42
CA GLY A 125 -13.82 -4.16 -5.30
C GLY A 125 -12.32 -3.92 -5.43
N ALA A 126 -11.54 -4.95 -5.77
CA ALA A 126 -10.09 -4.83 -5.94
C ALA A 126 -9.74 -3.88 -7.10
N LEU A 127 -10.44 -3.98 -8.22
CA LEU A 127 -10.24 -3.09 -9.36
C LEU A 127 -10.54 -1.63 -9.02
N GLU A 128 -11.63 -1.39 -8.32
CA GLU A 128 -12.03 -0.04 -7.90
C GLU A 128 -11.07 0.53 -6.86
N TRP A 129 -10.69 -0.27 -5.86
CA TRP A 129 -9.74 0.13 -4.83
C TRP A 129 -8.38 0.52 -5.42
N ILE A 130 -7.77 -0.35 -6.21
CA ILE A 130 -6.46 -0.08 -6.82
C ILE A 130 -6.53 1.19 -7.68
N THR A 131 -7.59 1.33 -8.48
CA THR A 131 -7.77 2.51 -9.34
C THR A 131 -7.85 3.79 -8.52
N LYS A 132 -8.64 3.81 -7.45
CA LYS A 132 -8.77 4.97 -6.56
C LYS A 132 -7.49 5.25 -5.80
N ALA A 133 -6.84 4.22 -5.24
CA ALA A 133 -5.58 4.37 -4.52
C ALA A 133 -4.49 5.00 -5.41
N MET A 134 -4.36 4.52 -6.64
CA MET A 134 -3.41 5.07 -7.60
C MET A 134 -3.75 6.52 -7.97
N GLN A 135 -5.02 6.85 -8.16
CA GLN A 135 -5.44 8.23 -8.43
C GLN A 135 -5.09 9.15 -7.26
N MET A 136 -5.41 8.76 -6.03
CA MET A 136 -5.12 9.55 -4.84
C MET A 136 -3.60 9.77 -4.64
N ILE A 137 -2.76 8.77 -4.98
CA ILE A 137 -1.30 8.91 -4.94
C ILE A 137 -0.83 9.92 -6.00
N ARG A 138 -1.37 9.88 -7.22
CA ARG A 138 -1.06 10.86 -8.28
C ARG A 138 -1.41 12.29 -7.88
N GLU A 139 -2.46 12.49 -7.11
CA GLU A 139 -2.85 13.81 -6.60
C GLU A 139 -1.85 14.39 -5.57
N LEU A 140 -0.96 13.55 -5.03
CA LEU A 140 0.11 13.94 -4.10
C LEU A 140 1.49 14.08 -4.79
N GLU A 141 1.57 13.94 -6.09
CA GLU A 141 2.80 14.16 -6.89
C GLU A 141 3.13 15.69 -7.06
#